data_02212ff6a98459242930c40abed133a7
#
_entry.id   02212ff6a98459242930c40abed133a7
#
_cell.length_a   1.000
_cell.length_b   1.000
_cell.length_c   1.000
_cell.angle_alpha   90.00
_cell.angle_beta   90.00
_cell.angle_gamma   90.00
#
_symmetry.space_group_name_H-M   'P 1'
#
loop_
_entity.id
_entity.type
_entity.pdbx_description
1 polymer ?
#
loop_
_entity_poly.entity_id
_entity_poly.type
_entity_poly.pdbx_seq_one_letter_code
_entity_poly.pdbx_strand_id
1 'polypeptide(L)'
;DNFEAKKENLLGNEEGKGFKQLMVTFESARIQTAARAIGVAQNALDIGLQYSQEREQFGKKIFDFPRIASKLAWMAVETMIARQITYFSAREKDLDKRCDIEAGMAKLLSARVAWSNADNSVQIHGGNGYALEYPISRILCDARVLNIFEGTAEIQAQVIAKGLLS
;
A
#
# COMPACT_ATOMS: atom_id res chain seq x y z
N ASP A 1 5.18 -30.39 13.66
CA ASP A 1 6.36 -31.11 14.14
C ASP A 1 6.54 -32.38 13.29
N ASN A 2 7.78 -32.77 12.99
CA ASN A 2 8.16 -33.95 12.19
C ASN A 2 7.55 -33.98 10.76
N PHE A 3 7.39 -32.84 10.10
CA PHE A 3 7.03 -32.82 8.69
C PHE A 3 8.21 -33.29 7.85
N GLU A 4 8.01 -34.37 7.09
CA GLU A 4 9.01 -34.93 6.20
C GLU A 4 8.77 -34.47 4.76
N ALA A 5 9.82 -34.00 4.11
CA ALA A 5 9.81 -33.66 2.69
C ALA A 5 10.85 -34.46 1.95
N LYS A 6 10.54 -34.91 0.75
CA LYS A 6 11.51 -35.62 -0.10
C LYS A 6 12.59 -34.68 -0.58
N LYS A 7 13.80 -35.18 -0.77
CA LYS A 7 14.96 -34.40 -1.23
C LYS A 7 14.70 -33.70 -2.58
N GLU A 8 13.93 -34.32 -3.46
CA GLU A 8 13.54 -33.78 -4.76
C GLU A 8 12.65 -32.52 -4.66
N ASN A 9 12.05 -32.27 -3.49
CA ASN A 9 11.24 -31.06 -3.23
C ASN A 9 12.10 -29.87 -2.74
N LEU A 10 13.43 -30.07 -2.61
CA LEU A 10 14.33 -28.99 -2.21
C LEU A 10 14.54 -27.99 -3.36
N LEU A 11 14.10 -26.75 -3.17
CA LEU A 11 14.26 -25.70 -4.17
C LEU A 11 15.75 -25.43 -4.43
N GLY A 12 16.16 -25.55 -5.72
CA GLY A 12 17.54 -25.34 -6.14
C GLY A 12 18.50 -26.49 -5.84
N ASN A 13 18.00 -27.62 -5.32
CA ASN A 13 18.74 -28.86 -5.04
C ASN A 13 20.01 -28.70 -4.15
N GLU A 14 20.13 -27.57 -3.44
CA GLU A 14 21.28 -27.26 -2.57
C GLU A 14 20.77 -26.80 -1.19
N GLU A 15 21.22 -27.50 -0.14
CA GLU A 15 20.90 -27.15 1.23
C GLU A 15 21.57 -25.83 1.66
N GLY A 16 20.94 -25.10 2.61
CA GLY A 16 21.47 -23.84 3.15
C GLY A 16 21.22 -22.59 2.27
N LYS A 17 20.63 -22.71 1.08
CA LYS A 17 20.35 -21.58 0.19
C LYS A 17 18.98 -20.92 0.39
N GLY A 18 18.08 -21.54 1.16
CA GLY A 18 16.68 -21.11 1.30
C GLY A 18 16.54 -19.66 1.77
N PHE A 19 17.38 -19.20 2.70
CA PHE A 19 17.32 -17.81 3.17
C PHE A 19 17.63 -16.80 2.06
N LYS A 20 18.65 -17.08 1.23
CA LYS A 20 18.98 -16.21 0.09
C LYS A 20 17.86 -16.17 -0.94
N GLN A 21 17.27 -17.34 -1.25
CA GLN A 21 16.10 -17.43 -2.16
C GLN A 21 14.91 -16.64 -1.63
N LEU A 22 14.64 -16.73 -0.31
CA LEU A 22 13.58 -15.97 0.33
C LEU A 22 13.82 -14.45 0.22
N MET A 23 15.04 -13.97 0.42
CA MET A 23 15.37 -12.54 0.29
C MET A 23 15.12 -12.02 -1.12
N VAL A 24 15.44 -12.79 -2.16
CA VAL A 24 15.11 -12.43 -3.56
C VAL A 24 13.60 -12.37 -3.78
N THR A 25 12.85 -13.30 -3.21
CA THR A 25 11.39 -13.31 -3.29
C THR A 25 10.77 -12.07 -2.65
N PHE A 26 11.34 -11.57 -1.57
CA PHE A 26 10.82 -10.37 -0.89
C PHE A 26 10.89 -9.08 -1.72
N GLU A 27 11.81 -8.94 -2.67
CA GLU A 27 11.79 -7.81 -3.58
C GLU A 27 10.47 -7.77 -4.39
N SER A 28 10.11 -8.87 -5.02
CA SER A 28 8.86 -9.00 -5.78
C SER A 28 7.63 -8.87 -4.87
N ALA A 29 7.65 -9.47 -3.68
CA ALA A 29 6.55 -9.40 -2.72
C ALA A 29 6.29 -7.96 -2.25
N ARG A 30 7.33 -7.13 -2.07
CA ARG A 30 7.18 -5.70 -1.72
C ARG A 30 6.51 -4.91 -2.84
N ILE A 31 6.90 -5.14 -4.10
CA ILE A 31 6.28 -4.49 -5.27
C ILE A 31 4.81 -4.89 -5.40
N GLN A 32 4.48 -6.18 -5.22
CA GLN A 32 3.10 -6.66 -5.24
C GLN A 32 2.27 -6.05 -4.10
N THR A 33 2.85 -5.91 -2.92
CA THR A 33 2.19 -5.27 -1.78
C THR A 33 1.96 -3.78 -2.03
N ALA A 34 2.91 -3.09 -2.66
CA ALA A 34 2.74 -1.70 -3.09
C ALA A 34 1.57 -1.56 -4.10
N ALA A 35 1.46 -2.48 -5.05
CA ALA A 35 0.36 -2.50 -6.02
C ALA A 35 -1.01 -2.71 -5.33
N ARG A 36 -1.10 -3.61 -4.35
CA ARG A 36 -2.31 -3.79 -3.53
C ARG A 36 -2.65 -2.51 -2.76
N ALA A 37 -1.65 -1.86 -2.17
CA ALA A 37 -1.83 -0.62 -1.43
C ALA A 37 -2.38 0.50 -2.30
N ILE A 38 -1.91 0.62 -3.55
CA ILE A 38 -2.45 1.58 -4.53
C ILE A 38 -3.91 1.28 -4.83
N GLY A 39 -4.29 0.01 -4.97
CA GLY A 39 -5.70 -0.39 -5.16
C GLY A 39 -6.58 0.05 -3.99
N VAL A 40 -6.12 -0.13 -2.75
CA VAL A 40 -6.82 0.32 -1.54
C VAL A 40 -6.90 1.85 -1.49
N ALA A 41 -5.80 2.55 -1.79
CA ALA A 41 -5.76 4.02 -1.82
C ALA A 41 -6.74 4.60 -2.86
N GLN A 42 -6.76 4.02 -4.05
CA GLN A 42 -7.67 4.42 -5.13
C GLN A 42 -9.13 4.19 -4.73
N ASN A 43 -9.45 3.01 -4.21
CA ASN A 43 -10.81 2.70 -3.76
C ASN A 43 -11.30 3.65 -2.65
N ALA A 44 -10.43 3.97 -1.69
CA ALA A 44 -10.75 4.95 -0.65
C ALA A 44 -11.02 6.35 -1.22
N LEU A 45 -10.25 6.77 -2.23
CA LEU A 45 -10.47 8.03 -2.95
C LEU A 45 -11.81 8.02 -3.69
N ASP A 46 -12.09 6.96 -4.45
CA ASP A 46 -13.30 6.86 -5.28
C ASP A 46 -14.57 6.90 -4.41
N ILE A 47 -14.59 6.14 -3.30
CA ILE A 47 -15.69 6.12 -2.35
C ILE A 47 -15.86 7.49 -1.66
N GLY A 48 -14.78 8.13 -1.23
CA GLY A 48 -14.81 9.45 -0.62
C GLY A 48 -15.31 10.52 -1.58
N LEU A 49 -14.87 10.46 -2.85
CA LEU A 49 -15.31 11.36 -3.91
C LEU A 49 -16.81 11.18 -4.19
N GLN A 50 -17.25 9.93 -4.40
CA GLN A 50 -18.67 9.64 -4.63
C GLN A 50 -19.54 10.15 -3.48
N TYR A 51 -19.22 9.77 -2.25
CA TYR A 51 -19.97 10.19 -1.07
C TYR A 51 -20.03 11.71 -0.96
N SER A 52 -18.95 12.42 -1.25
CA SER A 52 -18.90 13.89 -1.17
C SER A 52 -19.80 14.59 -2.20
N GLN A 53 -20.07 13.94 -3.32
CA GLN A 53 -20.97 14.44 -4.38
C GLN A 53 -22.44 14.09 -4.11
N GLU A 54 -22.71 13.09 -3.29
CA GLU A 54 -24.09 12.67 -2.94
C GLU A 54 -24.58 13.36 -1.67
N ARG A 55 -23.74 13.48 -0.65
CA ARG A 55 -24.10 14.01 0.67
C ARG A 55 -24.27 15.52 0.64
N GLU A 56 -25.41 16.00 1.13
CA GLU A 56 -25.73 17.42 1.31
C GLU A 56 -25.72 17.82 2.78
N GLN A 57 -25.09 18.97 3.06
CA GLN A 57 -25.13 19.65 4.35
C GLN A 57 -25.09 21.15 4.14
N PHE A 58 -25.79 21.88 4.98
CA PHE A 58 -25.85 23.35 4.91
C PHE A 58 -26.26 23.88 3.53
N GLY A 59 -27.17 23.16 2.86
CA GLY A 59 -27.78 23.55 1.58
C GLY A 59 -26.92 23.32 0.34
N LYS A 60 -25.84 22.53 0.44
CA LYS A 60 -24.99 22.18 -0.72
C LYS A 60 -24.29 20.84 -0.54
N LYS A 61 -23.73 20.30 -1.63
CA LYS A 61 -22.92 19.09 -1.60
C LYS A 61 -21.68 19.31 -0.71
N ILE A 62 -21.28 18.28 0.05
CA ILE A 62 -20.10 18.45 0.92
C ILE A 62 -18.79 18.61 0.12
N PHE A 63 -18.77 18.17 -1.15
CA PHE A 63 -17.66 18.45 -2.08
C PHE A 63 -17.37 19.94 -2.25
N ASP A 64 -18.41 20.81 -2.18
CA ASP A 64 -18.28 22.27 -2.36
C ASP A 64 -17.64 22.99 -1.15
N PHE A 65 -17.32 22.23 -0.10
CA PHE A 65 -16.54 22.78 1.01
C PHE A 65 -15.05 22.63 0.75
N PRO A 66 -14.26 23.74 0.78
CA PRO A 66 -12.83 23.70 0.45
C PRO A 66 -12.01 22.66 1.24
N ARG A 67 -12.40 22.39 2.48
CA ARG A 67 -11.73 21.37 3.33
C ARG A 67 -11.92 19.95 2.81
N ILE A 68 -13.08 19.64 2.22
CA ILE A 68 -13.34 18.33 1.61
C ILE A 68 -12.62 18.23 0.26
N ALA A 69 -12.80 19.21 -0.60
CA ALA A 69 -12.13 19.26 -1.91
C ALA A 69 -10.60 19.17 -1.78
N SER A 70 -10.00 19.85 -0.80
CA SER A 70 -8.56 19.79 -0.54
C SER A 70 -8.11 18.40 -0.11
N LYS A 71 -8.86 17.69 0.75
CA LYS A 71 -8.54 16.31 1.13
C LYS A 71 -8.52 15.39 -0.09
N LEU A 72 -9.56 15.44 -0.92
CA LEU A 72 -9.66 14.63 -2.14
C LEU A 72 -8.53 14.93 -3.13
N ALA A 73 -8.16 16.21 -3.28
CA ALA A 73 -7.04 16.60 -4.13
C ALA A 73 -5.71 15.98 -3.65
N TRP A 74 -5.41 16.05 -2.36
CA TRP A 74 -4.22 15.42 -1.79
C TRP A 74 -4.25 13.90 -1.90
N MET A 75 -5.38 13.26 -1.65
CA MET A 75 -5.53 11.80 -1.85
C MET A 75 -5.21 11.41 -3.29
N ALA A 76 -5.66 12.17 -4.28
CA ALA A 76 -5.38 11.92 -5.69
C ALA A 76 -3.88 12.09 -6.02
N VAL A 77 -3.26 13.17 -5.55
CA VAL A 77 -1.82 13.45 -5.76
C VAL A 77 -0.95 12.35 -5.16
N GLU A 78 -1.19 11.99 -3.90
CA GLU A 78 -0.40 10.96 -3.20
C GLU A 78 -0.57 9.58 -3.84
N THR A 79 -1.79 9.24 -4.29
CA THR A 79 -2.04 7.99 -5.03
C THR A 79 -1.27 7.94 -6.35
N MET A 80 -1.22 9.07 -7.07
CA MET A 80 -0.45 9.17 -8.32
C MET A 80 1.05 8.97 -8.07
N ILE A 81 1.62 9.64 -7.06
CA ILE A 81 3.04 9.51 -6.71
C ILE A 81 3.37 8.06 -6.33
N ALA A 82 2.54 7.44 -5.47
CA ALA A 82 2.71 6.05 -5.05
C ALA A 82 2.66 5.09 -6.24
N ARG A 83 1.77 5.33 -7.19
CA ARG A 83 1.65 4.54 -8.44
C ARG A 83 2.92 4.66 -9.28
N GLN A 84 3.47 5.87 -9.46
CA GLN A 84 4.66 6.08 -10.28
C GLN A 84 5.90 5.39 -9.71
N ILE A 85 6.15 5.48 -8.40
CA ILE A 85 7.28 4.79 -7.78
C ILE A 85 7.11 3.26 -7.83
N THR A 86 5.88 2.75 -7.73
CA THR A 86 5.62 1.31 -7.86
C THR A 86 5.87 0.82 -9.28
N TYR A 87 5.43 1.55 -10.28
CA TYR A 87 5.74 1.21 -11.69
C TYR A 87 7.23 1.33 -12.00
N PHE A 88 7.92 2.31 -11.43
CA PHE A 88 9.37 2.41 -11.56
C PHE A 88 10.05 1.16 -10.99
N SER A 89 9.72 0.77 -9.75
CA SER A 89 10.29 -0.42 -9.11
C SER A 89 10.00 -1.70 -9.88
N ALA A 90 8.79 -1.84 -10.43
CA ALA A 90 8.41 -3.00 -11.25
C ALA A 90 9.25 -3.08 -12.53
N ARG A 91 9.46 -1.95 -13.23
CA ARG A 91 10.31 -1.91 -14.44
C ARG A 91 11.77 -2.25 -14.15
N GLU A 92 12.33 -1.77 -13.03
CA GLU A 92 13.69 -2.15 -12.63
C GLU A 92 13.81 -3.66 -12.37
N LYS A 93 12.76 -4.26 -11.75
CA LYS A 93 12.70 -5.71 -11.54
C LYS A 93 12.58 -6.49 -12.85
N ASP A 94 11.80 -6.03 -13.81
CA ASP A 94 11.64 -6.65 -15.12
C ASP A 94 12.95 -6.63 -15.95
N LEU A 95 13.86 -5.71 -15.63
CA LEU A 95 15.19 -5.62 -16.23
C LEU A 95 16.25 -6.47 -15.48
N ASP A 96 15.81 -7.38 -14.60
CA ASP A 96 16.69 -8.21 -13.75
C ASP A 96 17.68 -7.43 -12.88
N LYS A 97 17.41 -6.16 -12.63
CA LYS A 97 18.22 -5.33 -11.73
C LYS A 97 17.87 -5.61 -10.27
N ARG A 98 18.87 -5.51 -9.41
CA ARG A 98 18.64 -5.45 -7.97
C ARG A 98 17.87 -4.17 -7.64
N CYS A 99 16.71 -4.31 -7.02
CA CYS A 99 15.79 -3.19 -6.75
C CYS A 99 15.20 -3.23 -5.33
N ASP A 100 15.93 -3.76 -4.37
CA ASP A 100 15.47 -3.88 -2.97
C ASP A 100 15.19 -2.51 -2.31
N ILE A 101 15.94 -1.46 -2.69
CA ILE A 101 15.72 -0.09 -2.22
C ILE A 101 14.44 0.48 -2.83
N GLU A 102 14.30 0.44 -4.14
CA GLU A 102 13.14 0.93 -4.88
C GLU A 102 11.86 0.19 -4.48
N ALA A 103 11.94 -1.14 -4.33
CA ALA A 103 10.84 -1.97 -3.84
C ALA A 103 10.46 -1.60 -2.39
N GLY A 104 11.44 -1.30 -1.55
CA GLY A 104 11.24 -0.78 -0.20
C GLY A 104 10.55 0.58 -0.20
N MET A 105 11.01 1.52 -1.05
CA MET A 105 10.40 2.84 -1.21
C MET A 105 8.95 2.75 -1.70
N ALA A 106 8.71 1.93 -2.72
CA ALA A 106 7.37 1.69 -3.27
C ALA A 106 6.42 1.15 -2.20
N LYS A 107 6.84 0.12 -1.46
CA LYS A 107 6.02 -0.47 -0.40
C LYS A 107 5.75 0.49 0.75
N LEU A 108 6.77 1.17 1.23
CA LEU A 108 6.65 2.12 2.34
C LEU A 108 5.70 3.26 2.02
N LEU A 109 5.89 3.90 0.85
CA LEU A 109 5.05 5.03 0.43
C LEU A 109 3.61 4.58 0.16
N SER A 110 3.43 3.52 -0.64
CA SER A 110 2.09 3.07 -1.04
C SER A 110 1.24 2.62 0.16
N ALA A 111 1.84 1.92 1.13
CA ALA A 111 1.14 1.51 2.35
C ALA A 111 0.73 2.72 3.22
N ARG A 112 1.60 3.74 3.33
CA ARG A 112 1.29 5.01 4.01
C ARG A 112 0.15 5.74 3.32
N VAL A 113 0.18 5.84 1.98
CA VAL A 113 -0.86 6.52 1.19
C VAL A 113 -2.19 5.80 1.31
N ALA A 114 -2.21 4.46 1.26
CA ALA A 114 -3.42 3.67 1.47
C ALA A 114 -4.07 3.98 2.82
N TRP A 115 -3.27 4.02 3.89
CA TRP A 115 -3.74 4.39 5.21
C TRP A 115 -4.27 5.82 5.27
N SER A 116 -3.51 6.79 4.78
CA SER A 116 -3.90 8.21 4.76
C SER A 116 -5.20 8.44 3.98
N ASN A 117 -5.34 7.82 2.81
CA ASN A 117 -6.55 7.93 2.00
C ASN A 117 -7.77 7.30 2.67
N ALA A 118 -7.61 6.11 3.27
CA ALA A 118 -8.68 5.44 3.99
C ALA A 118 -9.15 6.28 5.19
N ASP A 119 -8.24 6.82 6.00
CA ASP A 119 -8.52 7.70 7.12
C ASP A 119 -9.23 8.99 6.67
N ASN A 120 -8.73 9.65 5.63
CA ASN A 120 -9.36 10.84 5.06
C ASN A 120 -10.75 10.55 4.51
N SER A 121 -10.97 9.39 3.89
CA SER A 121 -12.28 9.00 3.38
C SER A 121 -13.27 8.70 4.51
N VAL A 122 -12.84 8.04 5.60
CA VAL A 122 -13.66 7.92 6.83
C VAL A 122 -14.04 9.30 7.35
N GLN A 123 -13.09 10.23 7.42
CA GLN A 123 -13.35 11.59 7.89
C GLN A 123 -14.34 12.36 6.97
N ILE A 124 -14.28 12.15 5.64
CA ILE A 124 -15.24 12.71 4.68
C ILE A 124 -16.65 12.17 4.93
N HIS A 125 -16.78 10.89 5.28
CA HIS A 125 -18.07 10.27 5.60
C HIS A 125 -18.63 10.73 6.96
N GLY A 126 -17.79 11.29 7.84
CA GLY A 126 -18.18 11.65 9.20
C GLY A 126 -18.70 10.43 9.98
N GLY A 127 -19.82 10.58 10.70
CA GLY A 127 -20.41 9.46 11.47
C GLY A 127 -20.73 8.21 10.63
N ASN A 128 -21.11 8.40 9.38
CA ASN A 128 -21.36 7.28 8.44
C ASN A 128 -20.09 6.48 8.13
N GLY A 129 -18.91 7.08 8.20
CA GLY A 129 -17.65 6.38 8.01
C GLY A 129 -17.31 5.38 9.11
N TYR A 130 -17.96 5.47 10.27
CA TYR A 130 -17.84 4.54 11.38
C TYR A 130 -18.87 3.39 11.34
N ALA A 131 -19.95 3.55 10.56
CA ALA A 131 -21.01 2.57 10.44
C ALA A 131 -20.62 1.42 9.50
N LEU A 132 -20.99 0.17 9.85
CA LEU A 132 -20.64 -1.02 9.08
C LEU A 132 -21.37 -1.12 7.74
N GLU A 133 -22.45 -0.36 7.57
CA GLU A 133 -23.23 -0.24 6.33
C GLU A 133 -22.44 0.45 5.22
N TYR A 134 -21.41 1.23 5.58
CA TYR A 134 -20.53 1.90 4.63
C TYR A 134 -19.22 1.14 4.50
N PRO A 135 -18.74 0.87 3.27
CA PRO A 135 -17.57 0.02 3.06
C PRO A 135 -16.26 0.63 3.57
N ILE A 136 -16.23 1.94 3.82
CA ILE A 136 -15.00 2.65 4.13
C ILE A 136 -14.38 2.24 5.49
N SER A 137 -15.18 1.84 6.48
CA SER A 137 -14.69 1.34 7.76
C SER A 137 -13.85 0.05 7.58
N ARG A 138 -14.31 -0.86 6.70
CA ARG A 138 -13.57 -2.07 6.35
C ARG A 138 -12.29 -1.74 5.58
N ILE A 139 -12.36 -0.80 4.63
CA ILE A 139 -11.20 -0.37 3.84
C ILE A 139 -10.12 0.23 4.75
N LEU A 140 -10.49 0.94 5.81
CA LEU A 140 -9.54 1.44 6.82
C LEU A 140 -8.80 0.28 7.50
N CYS A 141 -9.51 -0.78 7.91
CA CYS A 141 -8.88 -1.97 8.48
C CYS A 141 -7.94 -2.65 7.48
N ASP A 142 -8.36 -2.81 6.22
CA ASP A 142 -7.56 -3.40 5.15
C ASP A 142 -6.31 -2.56 4.86
N ALA A 143 -6.41 -1.23 4.90
CA ALA A 143 -5.28 -0.33 4.73
C ALA A 143 -4.24 -0.48 5.86
N ARG A 144 -4.68 -0.77 7.09
CA ARG A 144 -3.79 -0.86 8.26
C ARG A 144 -2.79 -2.00 8.14
N VAL A 145 -3.21 -3.17 7.67
CA VAL A 145 -2.34 -4.36 7.58
C VAL A 145 -1.17 -4.16 6.59
N LEU A 146 -1.34 -3.31 5.58
CA LEU A 146 -0.31 -3.03 4.58
C LEU A 146 0.96 -2.39 5.16
N ASN A 147 0.88 -1.74 6.31
CA ASN A 147 2.03 -1.21 7.03
C ASN A 147 2.72 -2.25 7.94
N ILE A 148 2.11 -3.42 8.13
CA ILE A 148 2.56 -4.44 9.09
C ILE A 148 3.21 -5.62 8.39
N PHE A 149 2.56 -6.23 7.42
CA PHE A 149 3.03 -7.45 6.76
C PHE A 149 4.01 -7.16 5.61
N GLU A 150 4.66 -8.19 5.09
CA GLU A 150 5.66 -8.14 4.00
C GLU A 150 6.83 -7.16 4.30
N GLY A 151 7.25 -7.17 5.56
CA GLY A 151 8.20 -6.23 6.13
C GLY A 151 7.52 -4.94 6.58
N THR A 152 7.57 -4.67 7.88
CA THR A 152 6.93 -3.48 8.46
C THR A 152 7.46 -2.19 7.86
N ALA A 153 6.74 -1.08 8.07
CA ALA A 153 7.19 0.25 7.63
C ALA A 153 8.61 0.58 8.15
N GLU A 154 8.92 0.19 9.39
CA GLU A 154 10.24 0.38 10.01
C GLU A 154 11.33 -0.44 9.32
N ILE A 155 11.03 -1.68 8.92
CA ILE A 155 11.96 -2.54 8.18
C ILE A 155 12.24 -1.95 6.78
N GLN A 156 11.19 -1.45 6.10
CA GLN A 156 11.41 -0.78 4.81
C GLN A 156 12.29 0.47 4.96
N ALA A 157 12.03 1.29 5.99
CA ALA A 157 12.85 2.46 6.28
C ALA A 157 14.32 2.09 6.55
N GLN A 158 14.59 0.99 7.27
CA GLN A 158 15.95 0.49 7.49
C GLN A 158 16.64 0.05 6.19
N VAL A 159 15.92 -0.65 5.30
CA VAL A 159 16.46 -1.10 4.01
C VAL A 159 16.86 0.12 3.17
N ILE A 160 15.96 1.10 3.08
CA ILE A 160 16.20 2.35 2.35
C ILE A 160 17.40 3.11 2.96
N ALA A 161 17.41 3.31 4.28
CA ALA A 161 18.47 4.05 4.96
C ALA A 161 19.85 3.42 4.76
N LYS A 162 19.95 2.09 4.78
CA LYS A 162 21.20 1.37 4.45
C LYS A 162 21.64 1.61 3.02
N GLY A 163 20.70 1.66 2.08
CA GLY A 163 20.98 1.93 0.69
C GLY A 163 21.47 3.36 0.40
N LEU A 164 21.16 4.33 1.28
CA LEU A 164 21.68 5.70 1.15
C LEU A 164 23.17 5.81 1.48
N LEU A 165 23.76 4.79 2.10
CA LEU A 165 25.18 4.75 2.49
C LEU A 165 26.04 3.96 1.50
N SER A 166 25.42 3.32 0.49
CA SER A 166 26.08 2.57 -0.57
C SER A 166 26.12 3.40 -1.84
#